data_0f5b939985e12893301d5ec3a5b13f12
#
_entry.id   0f5b939985e12893301d5ec3a5b13f12
#
_cell.length_a   1.000
_cell.length_b   1.000
_cell.length_c   1.000
_cell.angle_alpha   90.00
_cell.angle_beta   90.00
_cell.angle_gamma   90.00
#
_symmetry.space_group_name_H-M   'P 1'
#
loop_
_entity.id
_entity.type
_entity.pdbx_description
1 polymer ?
#
loop_
_entity_poly.entity_id
_entity_poly.type
_entity_poly.pdbx_seq_one_letter_code
_entity_poly.pdbx_strand_id
1 'polypeptide(L)'
;IDRSISNWVSFFGTSDIGPYFANDQIGGDEGKDFWGYLETYLAKSPIMYVKNVKTPLLIIHSLEDYRCWFDQAVQLYTALKYMGKEVRMVVFPGENHDLSRFGKPNHRVVRLRSIVDWFSEKLRR
;
A
#
# COMPACT_ATOMS: atom_id res chain seq x y z
N ILE A 1 -4.58 3.58 -5.11
CA ILE A 1 -4.21 2.91 -3.84
C ILE A 1 -3.68 3.96 -2.88
N ASP A 2 -4.19 3.99 -1.68
CA ASP A 2 -3.88 5.02 -0.70
C ASP A 2 -3.52 4.36 0.64
N ARG A 3 -2.26 4.48 1.06
CA ARG A 3 -1.72 3.99 2.34
C ARG A 3 -2.10 2.54 2.63
N SER A 4 -1.83 1.67 1.68
CA SER A 4 -2.26 0.28 1.70
C SER A 4 -1.09 -0.70 1.82
N ILE A 5 -1.43 -1.92 2.21
CA ILE A 5 -0.49 -3.03 2.28
C ILE A 5 -0.33 -3.62 0.87
N SER A 6 0.90 -3.78 0.40
CA SER A 6 1.21 -4.47 -0.85
C SER A 6 1.90 -5.82 -0.62
N ASN A 7 2.57 -5.97 0.52
CA ASN A 7 3.32 -7.17 0.86
C ASN A 7 3.14 -7.50 2.35
N TRP A 8 2.37 -8.53 2.64
CA TRP A 8 2.10 -8.96 4.02
C TRP A 8 3.34 -9.48 4.75
N VAL A 9 4.32 -10.00 4.01
CA VAL A 9 5.58 -10.50 4.61
C VAL A 9 6.36 -9.36 5.24
N SER A 10 6.55 -8.27 4.52
CA SER A 10 7.23 -7.09 5.09
C SER A 10 6.36 -6.35 6.11
N PHE A 11 5.04 -6.32 5.92
CA PHE A 11 4.11 -5.75 6.89
C PHE A 11 4.22 -6.43 8.26
N PHE A 12 4.33 -7.75 8.29
CA PHE A 12 4.51 -8.50 9.53
C PHE A 12 5.66 -7.96 10.39
N GLY A 13 6.77 -7.59 9.74
CA GLY A 13 7.99 -7.16 10.44
C GLY A 13 8.13 -5.66 10.65
N THR A 14 7.37 -4.83 9.92
CA THR A 14 7.57 -3.37 9.95
C THR A 14 6.45 -2.61 10.65
N SER A 15 5.20 -3.06 10.56
CA SER A 15 4.06 -2.35 11.14
C SER A 15 4.12 -2.31 12.66
N ASP A 16 3.62 -1.23 13.24
CA ASP A 16 3.45 -1.09 14.69
C ASP A 16 2.51 -2.14 15.30
N ILE A 17 1.65 -2.75 14.49
CA ILE A 17 0.73 -3.84 14.89
C ILE A 17 1.00 -5.13 14.11
N GLY A 18 2.15 -5.24 13.44
CA GLY A 18 2.45 -6.24 12.41
C GLY A 18 2.13 -7.69 12.77
N PRO A 19 2.80 -8.30 13.76
CA PRO A 19 2.59 -9.71 14.04
C PRO A 19 1.16 -10.08 14.41
N TYR A 20 0.53 -9.30 15.27
CA TYR A 20 -0.82 -9.57 15.74
C TYR A 20 -1.86 -9.37 14.65
N PHE A 21 -1.82 -8.20 13.98
CA PHE A 21 -2.78 -7.87 12.95
C PHE A 21 -2.62 -8.78 11.73
N ALA A 22 -1.40 -9.04 11.30
CA ALA A 22 -1.14 -9.89 10.17
C ALA A 22 -1.65 -11.33 10.41
N ASN A 23 -1.36 -11.91 11.56
CA ASN A 23 -1.86 -13.24 11.93
C ASN A 23 -3.39 -13.27 12.00
N ASP A 24 -4.01 -12.23 12.58
CA ASP A 24 -5.46 -12.13 12.66
C ASP A 24 -6.12 -12.07 11.27
N GLN A 25 -5.55 -11.28 10.35
CA GLN A 25 -6.13 -11.06 9.02
C GLN A 25 -5.83 -12.20 8.02
N ILE A 26 -4.64 -12.76 8.07
CA ILE A 26 -4.25 -13.83 7.14
C ILE A 26 -4.83 -15.17 7.59
N GLY A 27 -5.13 -15.27 8.85
CA GLY A 27 -5.62 -16.49 9.47
C GLY A 27 -4.50 -17.37 9.96
N GLY A 28 -4.84 -18.21 10.87
CA GLY A 28 -3.96 -19.20 11.44
C GLY A 28 -4.77 -20.16 12.26
N ASP A 29 -4.65 -21.46 12.00
CA ASP A 29 -5.12 -22.47 12.93
C ASP A 29 -4.24 -22.42 14.18
N GLU A 30 -4.79 -22.76 15.32
CA GLU A 30 -4.05 -22.85 16.56
C GLU A 30 -2.75 -23.64 16.37
N GLY A 31 -1.63 -23.06 16.75
CA GLY A 31 -0.33 -23.70 16.71
C GLY A 31 0.50 -23.51 15.44
N LYS A 32 0.02 -22.76 14.45
CA LYS A 32 0.84 -22.31 13.32
C LYS A 32 1.12 -20.82 13.44
N ASP A 33 2.32 -20.44 13.11
CA ASP A 33 2.81 -19.06 13.12
C ASP A 33 3.04 -18.55 11.70
N PHE A 34 3.59 -17.35 11.60
CA PHE A 34 3.96 -16.72 10.33
C PHE A 34 4.67 -17.68 9.37
N TRP A 35 5.65 -18.45 9.86
CA TRP A 35 6.42 -19.35 9.00
C TRP A 35 5.58 -20.51 8.47
N GLY A 36 4.62 -21.00 9.25
CA GLY A 36 3.67 -22.03 8.82
C GLY A 36 2.66 -21.55 7.78
N TYR A 37 2.46 -20.23 7.67
CA TYR A 37 1.51 -19.60 6.73
C TYR A 37 2.17 -18.73 5.66
N LEU A 38 3.48 -18.84 5.46
CA LEU A 38 4.21 -17.98 4.53
C LEU A 38 3.60 -17.95 3.13
N GLU A 39 3.20 -19.10 2.61
CA GLU A 39 2.54 -19.19 1.30
C GLU A 39 1.23 -18.42 1.25
N THR A 40 0.45 -18.44 2.33
CA THR A 40 -0.79 -17.69 2.43
C THR A 40 -0.52 -16.18 2.49
N TYR A 41 0.50 -15.75 3.24
CA TYR A 41 0.96 -14.37 3.26
C TYR A 41 1.32 -13.86 1.86
N LEU A 42 2.06 -14.65 1.10
CA LEU A 42 2.42 -14.32 -0.28
C LEU A 42 1.17 -14.30 -1.18
N ALA A 43 0.31 -15.31 -1.09
CA ALA A 43 -0.91 -15.38 -1.89
C ALA A 43 -1.86 -14.21 -1.65
N LYS A 44 -1.87 -13.63 -0.44
CA LYS A 44 -2.68 -12.46 -0.09
C LYS A 44 -1.99 -11.12 -0.36
N SER A 45 -0.74 -11.14 -0.81
CA SER A 45 0.05 -9.92 -1.07
C SER A 45 -0.16 -9.41 -2.48
N PRO A 46 -0.75 -8.21 -2.67
CA PRO A 46 -1.02 -7.66 -4.00
C PRO A 46 0.21 -7.58 -4.92
N ILE A 47 1.40 -7.40 -4.35
CA ILE A 47 2.64 -7.32 -5.13
C ILE A 47 2.91 -8.57 -5.96
N MET A 48 2.42 -9.72 -5.52
CA MET A 48 2.59 -10.98 -6.25
C MET A 48 1.79 -11.04 -7.56
N TYR A 49 0.88 -10.10 -7.78
CA TYR A 49 -0.04 -10.08 -8.91
C TYR A 49 0.21 -8.90 -9.87
N VAL A 50 1.33 -8.21 -9.74
CA VAL A 50 1.64 -7.01 -10.56
C VAL A 50 1.66 -7.31 -12.05
N LYS A 51 1.99 -8.53 -12.45
CA LYS A 51 1.96 -8.95 -13.86
C LYS A 51 0.57 -8.78 -14.48
N ASN A 52 -0.48 -8.96 -13.68
CA ASN A 52 -1.87 -8.90 -14.12
C ASN A 52 -2.43 -7.47 -14.16
N VAL A 53 -1.71 -6.49 -13.65
CA VAL A 53 -2.15 -5.10 -13.63
C VAL A 53 -2.13 -4.54 -15.05
N LYS A 54 -3.28 -4.06 -15.50
CA LYS A 54 -3.46 -3.42 -16.82
C LYS A 54 -3.88 -1.96 -16.67
N THR A 55 -4.58 -1.64 -15.59
CA THR A 55 -5.10 -0.30 -15.31
C THR A 55 -3.99 0.60 -14.79
N PRO A 56 -3.85 1.84 -15.30
CA PRO A 56 -2.96 2.83 -14.73
C PRO A 56 -3.23 3.03 -13.24
N LEU A 57 -2.18 3.11 -12.43
CA LEU A 57 -2.30 3.12 -10.98
C LEU A 57 -1.71 4.40 -10.36
N LEU A 58 -2.49 5.06 -9.52
CA LEU A 58 -2.02 6.10 -8.62
C LEU A 58 -1.79 5.51 -7.23
N ILE A 59 -0.58 5.68 -6.71
CA ILE A 59 -0.22 5.31 -5.34
C ILE A 59 -0.07 6.58 -4.52
N ILE A 60 -0.76 6.65 -3.39
CA ILE A 60 -0.62 7.74 -2.42
C ILE A 60 -0.13 7.14 -1.11
N HIS A 61 0.90 7.75 -0.52
CA HIS A 61 1.41 7.28 0.76
C HIS A 61 1.98 8.42 1.60
N SER A 62 1.99 8.20 2.90
CA SER A 62 2.56 9.12 3.88
C SER A 62 3.93 8.61 4.31
N LEU A 63 4.92 9.51 4.37
CA LEU A 63 6.30 9.12 4.66
C LEU A 63 6.49 8.60 6.09
N GLU A 64 5.68 9.09 7.03
CA GLU A 64 5.71 8.70 8.45
C GLU A 64 4.55 7.77 8.84
N ASP A 65 4.08 6.97 7.91
CA ASP A 65 3.09 5.94 8.16
C ASP A 65 3.76 4.69 8.75
N TYR A 66 3.58 4.49 10.05
CA TYR A 66 4.13 3.34 10.79
C TYR A 66 3.11 2.21 10.97
N ARG A 67 1.89 2.38 10.45
CA ARG A 67 0.88 1.33 10.34
C ARG A 67 1.09 0.51 9.08
N CYS A 68 1.06 1.18 7.93
CA CYS A 68 1.49 0.62 6.64
C CYS A 68 2.74 1.39 6.22
N TRP A 69 3.90 0.88 6.54
CA TRP A 69 5.14 1.59 6.31
C TRP A 69 5.31 1.99 4.84
N PHE A 70 6.02 3.07 4.61
CA PHE A 70 6.24 3.62 3.27
C PHE A 70 6.85 2.61 2.30
N ASP A 71 7.59 1.63 2.80
CA ASP A 71 8.14 0.53 1.99
C ASP A 71 7.05 -0.25 1.24
N GLN A 72 5.83 -0.32 1.76
CA GLN A 72 4.71 -0.95 1.07
C GLN A 72 4.41 -0.26 -0.28
N ALA A 73 4.44 1.07 -0.31
CA ALA A 73 4.26 1.85 -1.52
C ALA A 73 5.48 1.73 -2.45
N VAL A 74 6.68 1.79 -1.91
CA VAL A 74 7.93 1.69 -2.68
C VAL A 74 8.05 0.34 -3.37
N GLN A 75 7.75 -0.76 -2.68
CA GLN A 75 7.79 -2.10 -3.24
C GLN A 75 6.83 -2.22 -4.44
N LEU A 76 5.60 -1.79 -4.27
CA LEU A 76 4.58 -1.87 -5.32
C LEU A 76 4.94 -0.97 -6.51
N TYR A 77 5.35 0.27 -6.25
CA TYR A 77 5.79 1.21 -7.28
C TYR A 77 6.94 0.64 -8.09
N THR A 78 7.96 0.13 -7.42
CA THR A 78 9.14 -0.45 -8.06
C THR A 78 8.77 -1.65 -8.92
N ALA A 79 7.94 -2.56 -8.41
CA ALA A 79 7.51 -3.73 -9.15
C ALA A 79 6.73 -3.36 -10.42
N LEU A 80 5.80 -2.38 -10.31
CA LEU A 80 5.02 -1.91 -11.45
C LEU A 80 5.89 -1.22 -12.50
N LYS A 81 6.84 -0.38 -12.07
CA LYS A 81 7.81 0.26 -12.99
C LYS A 81 8.70 -0.77 -13.68
N TYR A 82 9.21 -1.75 -12.95
CA TYR A 82 10.02 -2.83 -13.51
C TYR A 82 9.25 -3.61 -14.61
N MET A 83 7.96 -3.82 -14.39
CA MET A 83 7.08 -4.50 -15.36
C MET A 83 6.59 -3.58 -16.50
N GLY A 84 7.07 -2.35 -16.59
CA GLY A 84 6.64 -1.39 -17.62
C GLY A 84 5.20 -0.90 -17.48
N LYS A 85 4.62 -1.01 -16.29
CA LYS A 85 3.24 -0.58 -16.03
C LYS A 85 3.17 0.93 -15.80
N GLU A 86 2.04 1.54 -16.15
CA GLU A 86 1.82 2.96 -15.90
C GLU A 86 1.45 3.17 -14.42
N VAL A 87 2.32 3.88 -13.69
CA VAL A 87 2.14 4.15 -12.27
C VAL A 87 2.70 5.52 -11.92
N ARG A 88 2.01 6.22 -11.03
CA ARG A 88 2.46 7.46 -10.40
C ARG A 88 2.35 7.32 -8.90
N MET A 89 3.30 7.89 -8.17
CA MET A 89 3.28 7.90 -6.71
C MET A 89 3.32 9.34 -6.20
N VAL A 90 2.42 9.66 -5.26
CA VAL A 90 2.38 10.93 -4.54
C VAL A 90 2.67 10.65 -3.07
N VAL A 91 3.69 11.30 -2.55
CA VAL A 91 4.20 11.09 -1.19
C VAL A 91 4.01 12.35 -0.36
N PHE A 92 3.53 12.19 0.87
CA PHE A 92 3.31 13.29 1.80
C PHE A 92 4.29 13.22 2.97
N PRO A 93 5.33 14.09 2.99
CA PRO A 93 6.23 14.21 4.14
C PRO A 93 5.48 14.74 5.36
N GLY A 94 5.87 14.28 6.55
CA GLY A 94 5.29 14.75 7.81
C GLY A 94 3.84 14.30 8.06
N GLU A 95 3.38 13.30 7.32
CA GLU A 95 2.05 12.73 7.48
C GLU A 95 2.13 11.24 7.85
N ASN A 96 1.07 10.74 8.49
CA ASN A 96 0.94 9.35 8.94
C ASN A 96 -0.21 8.62 8.26
N HIS A 97 -0.61 7.47 8.81
CA HIS A 97 -1.69 6.64 8.28
C HIS A 97 -3.04 7.37 8.26
N ASP A 98 -3.25 8.35 9.12
CA ASP A 98 -4.49 9.11 9.24
C ASP A 98 -4.52 10.39 8.40
N LEU A 99 -3.66 10.53 7.40
CA LEU A 99 -3.58 11.70 6.51
C LEU A 99 -4.95 12.24 6.09
N SER A 100 -5.85 11.38 5.66
CA SER A 100 -7.16 11.80 5.13
C SER A 100 -8.09 12.39 6.20
N ARG A 101 -7.86 12.07 7.46
CA ARG A 101 -8.69 12.52 8.59
C ARG A 101 -8.04 13.62 9.41
N PHE A 102 -6.76 13.45 9.74
CA PHE A 102 -6.03 14.29 10.69
C PHE A 102 -4.79 14.96 10.09
N GLY A 103 -4.51 14.76 8.81
CA GLY A 103 -3.39 15.41 8.13
C GLY A 103 -3.55 16.92 8.05
N LYS A 104 -2.45 17.59 7.73
CA LYS A 104 -2.46 19.04 7.52
C LYS A 104 -3.50 19.41 6.46
N PRO A 105 -4.30 20.47 6.65
CA PRO A 105 -5.37 20.83 5.73
C PRO A 105 -4.95 20.96 4.27
N ASN A 106 -3.79 21.57 4.00
CA ASN A 106 -3.24 21.69 2.65
C ASN A 106 -2.89 20.32 2.04
N HIS A 107 -2.37 19.40 2.84
CA HIS A 107 -2.07 18.04 2.37
C HIS A 107 -3.34 17.24 2.05
N ARG A 108 -4.38 17.40 2.86
CA ARG A 108 -5.68 16.77 2.57
C ARG A 108 -6.28 17.27 1.26
N VAL A 109 -6.17 18.56 0.99
CA VAL A 109 -6.63 19.17 -0.28
C VAL A 109 -5.80 18.62 -1.46
N VAL A 110 -4.47 18.61 -1.36
CA VAL A 110 -3.59 18.09 -2.42
C VAL A 110 -3.87 16.61 -2.69
N ARG A 111 -4.11 15.82 -1.63
CA ARG A 111 -4.47 14.41 -1.79
C ARG A 111 -5.74 14.23 -2.62
N LEU A 112 -6.81 14.94 -2.28
CA LEU A 112 -8.08 14.85 -3.03
C LEU A 112 -7.93 15.35 -4.46
N ARG A 113 -7.22 16.45 -4.67
CA ARG A 113 -6.93 16.98 -6.00
C ARG A 113 -6.16 15.98 -6.86
N SER A 114 -5.13 15.35 -6.29
CA SER A 114 -4.35 14.32 -6.99
C SER A 114 -5.23 13.16 -7.47
N ILE A 115 -6.18 12.74 -6.65
CA ILE A 115 -7.14 11.67 -7.00
C ILE A 115 -8.05 12.12 -8.14
N VAL A 116 -8.65 13.30 -8.01
CA VAL A 116 -9.57 13.85 -9.03
C VAL A 116 -8.84 14.06 -10.35
N ASP A 117 -7.66 14.65 -10.32
CA ASP A 117 -6.86 14.92 -11.52
C ASP A 117 -6.46 13.59 -12.21
N TRP A 118 -6.07 12.59 -11.44
CA TRP A 118 -5.74 11.27 -11.98
C TRP A 118 -6.92 10.64 -12.70
N PHE A 119 -8.09 10.61 -12.07
CA PHE A 119 -9.28 10.06 -12.70
C PHE A 119 -9.71 10.88 -13.92
N SER A 120 -9.64 12.22 -13.85
CA SER A 120 -9.94 13.08 -14.98
C SER A 120 -9.02 12.82 -16.17
N GLU A 121 -7.72 12.60 -15.92
CA GLU A 121 -6.74 12.29 -16.95
C GLU A 121 -6.98 10.90 -17.57
N LYS A 122 -7.25 9.88 -16.76
CA LYS A 122 -7.29 8.47 -17.19
C LYS A 122 -8.66 7.99 -17.69
N LEU A 123 -9.73 8.64 -17.27
CA LEU A 123 -11.11 8.28 -17.67
C LEU A 123 -11.67 9.15 -18.81
N ARG A 124 -10.90 10.07 -19.32
CA ARG A 124 -11.29 10.82 -20.52
C ARG A 124 -11.35 9.86 -21.72
N ARG A 125 -12.48 9.89 -22.38
CA ARG A 125 -12.69 9.22 -23.66
C ARG A 125 -12.49 10.19 -24.80
#